data_157b323dc1aa0f0a08976f2807e28117
#
_entry.id   157b323dc1aa0f0a08976f2807e28117
#
_cell.length_a   1.000
_cell.length_b   1.000
_cell.length_c   1.000
_cell.angle_alpha   90.00
_cell.angle_beta   90.00
_cell.angle_gamma   90.00
#
_symmetry.space_group_name_H-M   'P 1'
#
loop_
_entity.id
_entity.type
_entity.pdbx_description
1 polymer ?
#
loop_
_entity_poly.entity_id
_entity_poly.type
_entity_poly.pdbx_seq_one_letter_code
_entity_poly.pdbx_strand_id
1 'polypeptide(L)' 'MKPDRGQVAKWLGAPTDQVGSVNDPRTAEDHGVKWNEMWVYKLPELGFDRVVLWNRYDLLGVWRVFPGGRTEPEKLPEA' A
#
# COMPACT_ATOMS: atom_id res chain seq x y z
N MET A 1 -14.77 -8.12 -5.12
CA MET A 1 -13.64 -9.03 -4.77
C MET A 1 -12.36 -8.21 -4.64
N LYS A 2 -11.58 -8.45 -3.60
CA LYS A 2 -10.31 -7.73 -3.44
C LYS A 2 -9.27 -8.24 -4.42
N PRO A 3 -8.46 -7.35 -5.00
CA PRO A 3 -7.37 -7.79 -5.86
C PRO A 3 -6.28 -8.50 -5.06
N ASP A 4 -5.61 -9.44 -5.69
CA ASP A 4 -4.48 -10.13 -5.08
C ASP A 4 -3.17 -9.38 -5.30
N ARG A 5 -2.08 -9.90 -4.71
CA ARG A 5 -0.76 -9.25 -4.78
C ARG A 5 -0.28 -9.10 -6.23
N GLY A 6 -0.51 -10.12 -7.05
CA GLY A 6 -0.09 -10.08 -8.45
C GLY A 6 -0.83 -9.03 -9.25
N GLN A 7 -2.13 -8.87 -9.02
CA GLN A 7 -2.93 -7.85 -9.70
C GLN A 7 -2.51 -6.44 -9.31
N VAL A 8 -2.27 -6.20 -8.01
CA VAL A 8 -1.81 -4.89 -7.55
C VAL A 8 -0.45 -4.56 -8.14
N ALA A 9 0.47 -5.53 -8.16
CA ALA A 9 1.78 -5.33 -8.77
C ALA A 9 1.66 -5.05 -10.28
N LYS A 10 0.71 -5.68 -10.95
CA LYS A 10 0.47 -5.43 -12.38
C LYS A 10 -0.02 -4.01 -12.62
N TRP A 11 -0.91 -3.50 -11.78
CA TRP A 11 -1.46 -2.15 -11.94
C TRP A 11 -0.49 -1.06 -11.55
N LEU A 12 0.26 -1.27 -10.48
CA LEU A 12 1.09 -0.22 -9.89
C LEU A 12 2.58 -0.38 -10.19
N GLY A 13 2.99 -1.54 -10.67
CA GLY A 13 4.40 -1.83 -10.89
C GLY A 13 5.12 -2.18 -9.61
N ALA A 14 6.46 -2.22 -9.67
CA ALA A 14 7.27 -2.48 -8.49
C ALA A 14 7.29 -1.26 -7.57
N PRO A 15 7.17 -1.45 -6.24
CA PRO A 15 7.24 -0.32 -5.33
C PRO A 15 8.66 0.28 -5.27
N THR A 16 8.72 1.57 -4.95
CA THR A 16 9.99 2.25 -4.71
C THR A 16 10.67 1.70 -3.46
N ASP A 17 9.88 1.46 -2.40
CA ASP A 17 10.35 0.91 -1.14
C ASP A 17 9.37 -0.14 -0.65
N GLN A 18 9.89 -1.09 0.10
CA GLN A 18 9.09 -2.15 0.71
C GLN A 18 9.52 -2.32 2.16
N VAL A 19 8.55 -2.31 3.07
CA VAL A 19 8.78 -2.53 4.51
C VAL A 19 8.07 -3.81 4.89
N GLY A 20 8.79 -4.70 5.60
CA GLY A 20 8.26 -6.00 5.97
C GLY A 20 8.18 -6.98 4.81
N SER A 21 7.41 -8.03 4.97
CA SER A 21 7.22 -9.05 3.94
C SER A 21 5.94 -9.84 4.23
N VAL A 22 5.54 -10.67 3.26
CA VAL A 22 4.33 -11.48 3.39
C VAL A 22 4.37 -12.41 4.62
N ASN A 23 5.57 -12.84 5.02
CA ASN A 23 5.75 -13.74 6.16
C ASN A 23 6.31 -13.04 7.41
N ASP A 24 6.38 -11.71 7.42
CA ASP A 24 6.92 -11.00 8.58
C ASP A 24 5.98 -11.18 9.78
N PRO A 25 6.49 -11.70 10.91
CA PRO A 25 5.65 -11.86 12.10
C PRO A 25 5.35 -10.54 12.82
N ARG A 26 6.11 -9.48 12.51
CA ARG A 26 5.90 -8.16 13.11
C ARG A 26 4.75 -7.47 12.40
N THR A 27 3.98 -6.71 13.15
CA THR A 27 2.89 -5.92 12.62
C THR A 27 2.99 -4.49 13.15
N ALA A 28 2.43 -3.57 12.41
CA ALA A 28 2.29 -2.17 12.82
C ALA A 28 0.88 -1.71 12.48
N GLU A 29 0.49 -0.57 12.99
CA GLU A 29 -0.87 -0.07 12.78
C GLU A 29 -0.81 1.34 12.20
N ASP A 30 -1.42 1.52 11.05
CA ASP A 30 -1.55 2.81 10.36
C ASP A 30 -2.90 2.84 9.67
N HIS A 31 -3.49 4.01 9.54
CA HIS A 31 -4.77 4.22 8.86
C HIS A 31 -5.87 3.30 9.40
N GLY A 32 -5.79 2.92 10.69
CA GLY A 32 -6.77 2.07 11.33
C GLY A 32 -6.67 0.59 10.98
N VAL A 33 -5.61 0.15 10.31
CA VAL A 33 -5.40 -1.25 9.94
C VAL A 33 -4.08 -1.77 10.47
N LYS A 34 -4.04 -3.07 10.75
CA LYS A 34 -2.84 -3.74 11.24
C LYS A 34 -2.19 -4.46 10.07
N TRP A 35 -0.99 -4.01 9.68
CA TRP A 35 -0.29 -4.51 8.51
C TRP A 35 1.04 -5.16 8.90
N ASN A 36 1.53 -6.06 8.05
CA ASN A 36 2.86 -6.64 8.18
C ASN A 36 3.77 -6.35 6.97
N GLU A 37 3.20 -5.76 5.93
CA GLU A 37 3.97 -5.36 4.74
C GLU A 37 3.41 -4.08 4.17
N MET A 38 4.31 -3.16 3.79
CA MET A 38 3.95 -1.88 3.19
C MET A 38 4.72 -1.72 1.89
N TRP A 39 4.01 -1.40 0.81
CA TRP A 39 4.61 -1.01 -0.45
C TRP A 39 4.48 0.50 -0.59
N VAL A 40 5.60 1.18 -0.86
CA VAL A 40 5.61 2.63 -1.00
C VAL A 40 6.02 2.98 -2.43
N TYR A 41 5.23 3.83 -3.07
CA TYR A 41 5.48 4.34 -4.40
C TYR A 41 5.72 5.83 -4.31
N LYS A 42 6.95 6.27 -4.53
CA LYS A 42 7.28 7.69 -4.55
C LYS A 42 6.86 8.26 -5.91
N LEU A 43 5.96 9.22 -5.90
CA LEU A 43 5.37 9.80 -7.11
C LEU A 43 5.52 11.33 -7.08
N PRO A 44 6.76 11.85 -7.11
CA PRO A 44 6.99 13.29 -6.95
C PRO A 44 6.31 14.13 -8.04
N GLU A 45 6.22 13.63 -9.26
CA GLU A 45 5.54 14.35 -10.33
C GLU A 45 4.04 14.47 -10.13
N LEU A 46 3.45 13.62 -9.29
CA LEU A 46 2.02 13.68 -8.94
C LEU A 46 1.79 14.42 -7.63
N GLY A 47 2.85 14.74 -6.89
CA GLY A 47 2.75 15.49 -5.64
C GLY A 47 2.35 14.67 -4.42
N PHE A 48 2.43 13.35 -4.48
CA PHE A 48 2.11 12.49 -3.34
C PHE A 48 2.84 11.16 -3.45
N ASP A 49 2.88 10.43 -2.33
CA ASP A 49 3.32 9.04 -2.30
C ASP A 49 2.10 8.15 -2.22
N ARG A 50 2.16 6.98 -2.87
CA ARG A 50 1.11 5.97 -2.75
C ARG A 50 1.59 4.88 -1.81
N VAL A 51 0.74 4.48 -0.87
CA VAL A 51 1.06 3.44 0.12
C VAL A 51 0.03 2.33 0.00
N VAL A 52 0.51 1.10 -0.13
CA VAL A 52 -0.34 -0.09 -0.15
C VAL A 52 0.00 -0.91 1.10
N LEU A 53 -1.01 -1.22 1.90
CA LEU A 53 -0.82 -1.98 3.13
C LEU A 53 -1.41 -3.38 2.98
N TRP A 54 -0.63 -4.35 3.44
CA TRP A 54 -0.98 -5.77 3.37
C TRP A 54 -0.92 -6.41 4.75
N ASN A 55 -1.80 -7.35 5.00
CA ASN A 55 -1.61 -8.33 6.06
C ASN A 55 -1.53 -9.68 5.36
N ARG A 56 -0.29 -10.17 5.18
CA ARG A 56 0.02 -11.37 4.39
C ARG A 56 -0.53 -11.24 2.97
N TYR A 57 -1.52 -12.02 2.59
CA TYR A 57 -2.12 -11.99 1.26
C TYR A 57 -3.35 -11.08 1.18
N ASP A 58 -3.75 -10.48 2.30
CA ASP A 58 -4.94 -9.65 2.37
C ASP A 58 -4.60 -8.18 2.12
N LEU A 59 -5.22 -7.60 1.09
CA LEU A 59 -5.08 -6.18 0.80
C LEU A 59 -5.91 -5.38 1.80
N LEU A 60 -5.25 -4.59 2.64
CA LEU A 60 -5.93 -3.78 3.64
C LEU A 60 -6.41 -2.46 3.07
N GLY A 61 -5.67 -1.89 2.13
CA GLY A 61 -6.06 -0.66 1.48
C GLY A 61 -4.91 0.04 0.80
N VAL A 62 -5.25 1.14 0.13
CA VAL A 62 -4.31 1.99 -0.59
C VAL A 62 -4.59 3.43 -0.19
N TRP A 63 -3.54 4.19 0.05
CA TRP A 63 -3.65 5.60 0.46
C TRP A 63 -2.70 6.46 -0.34
N ARG A 64 -3.10 7.72 -0.56
CA ARG A 64 -2.22 8.77 -1.03
C ARG A 64 -1.74 9.54 0.18
N VAL A 65 -0.43 9.77 0.26
CA VAL A 65 0.19 10.50 1.37
C VAL A 65 0.80 11.78 0.78
N PHE A 66 0.27 12.92 1.19
CA PHE A 66 0.69 14.23 0.68
C PHE A 66 1.74 14.85 1.60
N PRO A 67 2.57 15.76 1.08
CA PRO A 67 3.45 16.55 1.92
C PRO A 67 2.65 17.23 3.04
N GLY A 68 3.21 17.26 4.26
CA GLY A 68 2.52 17.81 5.42
C GLY A 68 1.68 16.79 6.20
N GLY A 69 1.62 15.55 5.73
CA GLY A 69 0.99 14.45 6.49
C GLY A 69 -0.47 14.19 6.17
N ARG A 70 -1.10 14.95 5.27
CA ARG A 70 -2.47 14.65 4.85
C ARG A 70 -2.50 13.33 4.08
N THR A 71 -3.53 12.51 4.34
CA THR A 71 -3.71 11.25 3.63
C THR A 71 -5.13 11.15 3.07
N GLU A 72 -5.27 10.42 1.97
CA GLU A 72 -6.56 10.14 1.36
C GLU A 72 -6.61 8.69 0.94
N PRO A 73 -7.72 7.97 1.24
CA PRO A 73 -7.86 6.62 0.72
C PRO A 73 -8.02 6.64 -0.79
N GLU A 74 -7.50 5.61 -1.44
CA GLU A 74 -7.57 5.47 -2.89
C GLU A 74 -8.20 4.13 -3.24
N LYS A 75 -9.09 4.12 -4.24
CA LYS A 75 -9.65 2.88 -4.75
C LYS A 75 -8.84 2.39 -5.93
N LEU A 76 -8.56 1.09 -5.95
CA LEU A 76 -8.00 0.41 -7.11
C LEU A 76 -9.12 -0.17 -7.95
N PRO A 77 -8.85 -0.48 -9.23
CA PRO A 77 -9.84 -1.18 -10.06
C PRO A 77 -10.27 -2.50 -9.40
N GLU A 78 -11.50 -2.90 -9.61
CA GLU A 78 -11.97 -4.19 -9.11
C GLU A 78 -11.39 -5.32 -9.96
N ALA A 79 -11.07 -6.40 -9.27
CA ALA A 79 -10.53 -7.58 -9.94
C ALA A 79 -11.63 -8.39 -10.66
#